data_db33b7c17293e856ddb676369d2271ff
#
_entry.id   db33b7c17293e856ddb676369d2271ff
#
_cell.length_a   1.000
_cell.length_b   1.000
_cell.length_c   1.000
_cell.angle_alpha   90.00
_cell.angle_beta   90.00
_cell.angle_gamma   90.00
#
_symmetry.space_group_name_H-M   'P 1'
#
loop_
_entity.id
_entity.type
_entity.pdbx_description
1 polymer ?
#
loop_
_entity_poly.entity_id
_entity_poly.type
_entity_poly.pdbx_seq_one_letter_code
_entity_poly.pdbx_strand_id
1 'polypeptide(L)'
;MAKMYYAKDCDINYLNGKKIAIIGYGSQGHAHALNLKDSGCDVCVGLRAGSKNWWGDIVMMLINDEVQADVYKRDIAPNLEDGNALAFAHGFNIRYQQIVPPKGVDVFMAAPKGPGHTVRSTYV
;
A
#
# COMPACT_ATOMS: atom_id res chain seq x y z
N MET A 1 18.85 19.42 0.78
CA MET A 1 17.44 19.70 0.45
C MET A 1 16.84 18.46 -0.22
N ALA A 2 15.67 18.02 0.17
CA ALA A 2 15.03 16.86 -0.44
C ALA A 2 14.61 17.18 -1.90
N LYS A 3 14.83 16.23 -2.82
CA LYS A 3 14.39 16.35 -4.21
C LYS A 3 12.86 16.22 -4.27
N MET A 4 12.20 17.17 -4.92
CA MET A 4 10.77 17.14 -5.17
C MET A 4 10.50 16.55 -6.56
N TYR A 5 9.50 15.69 -6.65
CA TYR A 5 9.06 15.09 -7.90
C TYR A 5 7.63 15.54 -8.20
N TYR A 6 7.33 15.75 -9.47
CA TYR A 6 6.02 16.15 -9.99
C TYR A 6 5.51 15.07 -10.97
N ALA A 7 4.27 15.17 -11.40
CA ALA A 7 3.67 14.20 -12.32
C ALA A 7 4.52 13.90 -13.58
N LYS A 8 5.20 14.94 -14.13
CA LYS A 8 6.12 14.80 -15.26
C LYS A 8 7.39 13.99 -14.97
N ASP A 9 7.73 13.83 -13.71
CA ASP A 9 8.92 13.09 -13.23
C ASP A 9 8.57 11.65 -12.87
N CYS A 10 7.29 11.26 -12.98
CA CYS A 10 6.75 9.96 -12.62
C CYS A 10 6.25 9.22 -13.86
N ASP A 11 6.35 7.90 -13.84
CA ASP A 11 5.85 7.04 -14.91
C ASP A 11 4.88 6.00 -14.32
N ILE A 12 3.58 6.17 -14.63
CA ILE A 12 2.52 5.25 -14.20
C ILE A 12 2.71 3.83 -14.76
N ASN A 13 3.47 3.70 -15.85
CA ASN A 13 3.72 2.40 -16.50
C ASN A 13 4.47 1.41 -15.57
N TYR A 14 5.15 1.87 -14.54
CA TYR A 14 5.72 1.00 -13.51
C TYR A 14 4.67 0.15 -12.79
N LEU A 15 3.41 0.57 -12.79
CA LEU A 15 2.28 -0.15 -12.19
C LEU A 15 1.55 -1.06 -13.19
N ASN A 16 1.89 -1.00 -14.47
CA ASN A 16 1.26 -1.85 -15.50
C ASN A 16 1.53 -3.33 -15.23
N GLY A 17 0.47 -4.14 -15.26
CA GLY A 17 0.54 -5.57 -14.99
C GLY A 17 0.79 -5.93 -13.52
N LYS A 18 0.85 -4.92 -12.63
CA LYS A 18 0.97 -5.13 -11.18
C LYS A 18 -0.38 -5.14 -10.52
N LYS A 19 -0.63 -6.13 -9.67
CA LYS A 19 -1.79 -6.18 -8.80
C LYS A 19 -1.49 -5.49 -7.48
N ILE A 20 -2.35 -4.55 -7.09
CA ILE A 20 -2.21 -3.78 -5.85
C ILE A 20 -3.25 -4.25 -4.85
N ALA A 21 -2.80 -4.87 -3.76
CA ALA A 21 -3.67 -5.32 -2.68
C ALA A 21 -3.72 -4.25 -1.57
N ILE A 22 -4.89 -3.71 -1.29
CA ILE A 22 -5.12 -2.74 -0.21
C ILE A 22 -5.62 -3.51 1.03
N ILE A 23 -4.84 -3.49 2.10
CA ILE A 23 -5.20 -4.09 3.39
C ILE A 23 -5.74 -3.01 4.32
N GLY A 24 -7.06 -3.02 4.51
CA GLY A 24 -7.80 -1.98 5.23
C GLY A 24 -8.54 -1.01 4.30
N TYR A 25 -9.80 -0.79 4.59
CA TYR A 25 -10.68 0.07 3.79
C TYR A 25 -11.33 1.17 4.64
N GLY A 26 -10.52 1.78 5.50
CA GLY A 26 -10.87 2.99 6.24
C GLY A 26 -10.74 4.24 5.35
N SER A 27 -10.62 5.40 5.97
CA SER A 27 -10.56 6.70 5.26
C SER A 27 -9.46 6.74 4.19
N GLN A 28 -8.24 6.34 4.52
CA GLN A 28 -7.13 6.32 3.54
C GLN A 28 -7.26 5.16 2.56
N GLY A 29 -7.61 3.96 3.03
CA GLY A 29 -7.75 2.78 2.17
C GLY A 29 -8.78 2.97 1.07
N HIS A 30 -9.93 3.57 1.39
CA HIS A 30 -10.95 3.94 0.41
C HIS A 30 -10.40 4.93 -0.65
N ALA A 31 -9.74 6.00 -0.22
CA ALA A 31 -9.20 7.01 -1.13
C ALA A 31 -8.11 6.42 -2.04
N HIS A 32 -7.14 5.72 -1.49
CA HIS A 32 -6.06 5.09 -2.26
C HIS A 32 -6.61 4.06 -3.27
N ALA A 33 -7.53 3.19 -2.84
CA ALA A 33 -8.11 2.17 -3.72
C ALA A 33 -8.83 2.77 -4.91
N LEU A 34 -9.67 3.78 -4.69
CA LEU A 34 -10.42 4.44 -5.76
C LEU A 34 -9.53 5.26 -6.69
N ASN A 35 -8.57 6.01 -6.14
CA ASN A 35 -7.66 6.81 -6.96
C ASN A 35 -6.78 5.92 -7.85
N LEU A 36 -6.25 4.83 -7.31
CA LEU A 36 -5.49 3.86 -8.10
C LEU A 36 -6.36 3.19 -9.19
N LYS A 37 -7.59 2.81 -8.84
CA LYS A 37 -8.53 2.23 -9.79
C LYS A 37 -8.87 3.20 -10.93
N ASP A 38 -9.15 4.46 -10.62
CA ASP A 38 -9.44 5.50 -11.61
C ASP A 38 -8.20 5.86 -12.45
N SER A 39 -7.01 5.59 -11.93
CA SER A 39 -5.75 5.68 -12.68
C SER A 39 -5.47 4.47 -13.57
N GLY A 40 -6.37 3.49 -13.64
CA GLY A 40 -6.25 2.30 -14.48
C GLY A 40 -5.46 1.15 -13.87
N CYS A 41 -5.14 1.20 -12.57
CA CYS A 41 -4.43 0.12 -11.88
C CYS A 41 -5.34 -1.07 -11.54
N ASP A 42 -4.78 -2.29 -11.53
CA ASP A 42 -5.46 -3.49 -11.02
C ASP A 42 -5.43 -3.48 -9.49
N VAL A 43 -6.56 -3.17 -8.86
CA VAL A 43 -6.68 -2.99 -7.41
C VAL A 43 -7.64 -4.01 -6.82
N CYS A 44 -7.21 -4.69 -5.76
CA CYS A 44 -8.09 -5.48 -4.91
C CYS A 44 -8.04 -4.99 -3.46
N VAL A 45 -9.15 -5.14 -2.73
CA VAL A 45 -9.23 -4.79 -1.31
C VAL A 45 -9.34 -6.07 -0.50
N GLY A 46 -8.36 -6.31 0.37
CA GLY A 46 -8.35 -7.40 1.32
C GLY A 46 -8.99 -6.99 2.63
N LEU A 47 -10.13 -7.60 2.96
CA LEU A 47 -10.86 -7.30 4.20
C LEU A 47 -10.69 -8.39 5.27
N ARG A 48 -10.25 -9.58 4.91
CA ARG A 48 -10.08 -10.73 5.83
C ARG A 48 -8.94 -11.64 5.40
N ALA A 49 -8.22 -12.15 6.40
CA ALA A 49 -7.32 -13.28 6.24
C ALA A 49 -8.05 -14.49 5.62
N GLY A 50 -7.40 -15.19 4.71
CA GLY A 50 -7.92 -16.41 4.10
C GLY A 50 -8.71 -16.25 2.80
N SER A 51 -8.87 -15.04 2.28
CA SER A 51 -9.39 -14.83 0.92
C SER A 51 -8.33 -15.28 -0.10
N LYS A 52 -8.65 -16.26 -0.95
CA LYS A 52 -7.70 -16.83 -1.93
C LYS A 52 -7.22 -15.87 -3.03
N ASN A 53 -7.75 -14.65 -3.08
CA ASN A 53 -7.51 -13.68 -4.15
C ASN A 53 -6.93 -12.33 -3.68
N TRP A 54 -6.37 -12.26 -2.48
CA TRP A 54 -5.88 -11.00 -1.90
C TRP A 54 -4.39 -10.70 -2.17
N TRP A 55 -3.75 -11.52 -2.98
CA TRP A 55 -2.36 -11.37 -3.41
C TRP A 55 -2.17 -10.15 -4.30
N GLY A 56 -1.11 -9.43 -4.08
CA GLY A 56 -0.69 -8.35 -4.94
C GLY A 56 0.83 -8.33 -5.09
N ASP A 57 1.30 -7.88 -6.23
CA ASP A 57 2.71 -7.53 -6.42
C ASP A 57 3.10 -6.39 -5.47
N ILE A 58 2.13 -5.54 -5.15
CA ILE A 58 2.25 -4.44 -4.19
C ILE A 58 1.18 -4.63 -3.11
N VAL A 59 1.60 -4.74 -1.85
CA VAL A 59 0.70 -4.85 -0.70
C VAL A 59 0.73 -3.54 0.09
N MET A 60 -0.41 -2.88 0.17
CA MET A 60 -0.57 -1.59 0.83
C MET A 60 -1.23 -1.76 2.20
N MET A 61 -0.47 -1.53 3.27
CA MET A 61 -0.91 -1.69 4.66
C MET A 61 -1.58 -0.40 5.16
N LEU A 62 -2.91 -0.36 5.15
CA LEU A 62 -3.71 0.81 5.54
C LEU A 62 -4.67 0.53 6.72
N ILE A 63 -4.39 -0.49 7.52
CA ILE A 63 -5.02 -0.74 8.81
C ILE A 63 -4.28 0.02 9.92
N ASN A 64 -4.85 0.05 11.12
CA ASN A 64 -4.25 0.72 12.27
C ASN A 64 -2.88 0.14 12.62
N ASP A 65 -1.93 1.01 12.95
CA ASP A 65 -0.54 0.65 13.27
C ASP A 65 -0.42 -0.44 14.34
N GLU A 66 -1.31 -0.41 15.33
CA GLU A 66 -1.34 -1.35 16.47
C GLU A 66 -1.55 -2.81 16.06
N VAL A 67 -2.25 -3.06 14.97
CA VAL A 67 -2.57 -4.42 14.48
C VAL A 67 -1.76 -4.83 13.24
N GLN A 68 -1.02 -3.90 12.64
CA GLN A 68 -0.29 -4.16 11.41
C GLN A 68 0.75 -5.27 11.56
N ALA A 69 1.50 -5.27 12.67
CA ALA A 69 2.57 -6.25 12.89
C ALA A 69 2.03 -7.69 12.97
N ASP A 70 0.89 -7.87 13.63
CA ASP A 70 0.25 -9.20 13.75
C ASP A 70 -0.33 -9.67 12.42
N VAL A 71 -1.01 -8.79 11.69
CA VAL A 71 -1.52 -9.08 10.35
C VAL A 71 -0.38 -9.38 9.38
N TYR A 72 0.69 -8.61 9.44
CA TYR A 72 1.88 -8.84 8.63
C TYR A 72 2.45 -10.24 8.87
N LYS A 73 2.72 -10.59 10.14
CA LYS A 73 3.29 -11.90 10.51
C LYS A 73 2.41 -13.06 10.07
N ARG A 74 1.11 -12.95 10.31
CA ARG A 74 0.17 -14.04 10.10
C ARG A 74 -0.19 -14.24 8.63
N ASP A 75 -0.46 -13.13 7.93
CA ASP A 75 -1.13 -13.16 6.63
C ASP A 75 -0.26 -12.72 5.46
N ILE A 76 0.68 -11.78 5.68
CA ILE A 76 1.43 -11.15 4.61
C ILE A 76 2.82 -11.76 4.44
N ALA A 77 3.62 -11.78 5.50
CA ALA A 77 5.00 -12.25 5.43
C ALA A 77 5.15 -13.67 4.84
N PRO A 78 4.29 -14.66 5.15
CA PRO A 78 4.41 -16.00 4.58
C PRO A 78 4.22 -16.06 3.06
N ASN A 79 3.72 -14.99 2.48
CA ASN A 79 3.26 -14.92 1.10
C ASN A 79 4.00 -13.87 0.27
N LEU A 80 4.92 -13.13 0.87
CA LEU A 80 5.78 -12.20 0.15
C LEU A 80 6.87 -12.96 -0.61
N GLU A 81 7.06 -12.58 -1.86
CA GLU A 81 8.08 -13.09 -2.75
C GLU A 81 9.07 -12.00 -3.14
N ASP A 82 10.26 -12.39 -3.59
CA ASP A 82 11.24 -11.46 -4.13
C ASP A 82 10.64 -10.66 -5.31
N GLY A 83 10.82 -9.35 -5.29
CA GLY A 83 10.24 -8.44 -6.27
C GLY A 83 8.87 -7.90 -5.91
N ASN A 84 8.23 -8.37 -4.83
CA ASN A 84 7.05 -7.72 -4.28
C ASN A 84 7.41 -6.38 -3.62
N ALA A 85 6.41 -5.55 -3.40
CA ALA A 85 6.55 -4.30 -2.67
C ALA A 85 5.56 -4.21 -1.50
N LEU A 86 6.02 -3.63 -0.40
CA LEU A 86 5.22 -3.37 0.78
C LEU A 86 5.10 -1.86 0.98
N ALA A 87 3.88 -1.35 0.97
CA ALA A 87 3.58 0.07 1.06
C ALA A 87 2.83 0.43 2.34
N PHE A 88 3.12 1.61 2.86
CA PHE A 88 2.51 2.15 4.08
C PHE A 88 2.05 3.60 3.86
N ALA A 89 1.04 4.03 4.60
CA ALA A 89 0.69 5.45 4.74
C ALA A 89 1.35 6.08 5.98
N HIS A 90 1.86 5.27 6.89
CA HIS A 90 2.54 5.69 8.12
C HIS A 90 3.77 4.82 8.40
N GLY A 91 4.87 5.45 8.76
CA GLY A 91 6.17 4.77 8.91
C GLY A 91 6.43 4.11 10.27
N PHE A 92 5.48 4.09 11.19
CA PHE A 92 5.67 3.64 12.56
C PHE A 92 6.24 2.22 12.66
N ASN A 93 5.57 1.25 12.05
CA ASN A 93 5.95 -0.16 12.16
C ASN A 93 7.32 -0.48 11.53
N ILE A 94 7.70 0.23 10.47
CA ILE A 94 9.04 0.12 9.86
C ILE A 94 10.08 0.83 10.73
N ARG A 95 9.79 2.06 11.19
CA ARG A 95 10.73 2.85 11.99
C ARG A 95 11.10 2.17 13.31
N TYR A 96 10.14 1.55 13.96
CA TYR A 96 10.34 0.86 15.24
C TYR A 96 10.54 -0.65 15.10
N GLN A 97 10.79 -1.13 13.88
CA GLN A 97 11.11 -2.54 13.57
C GLN A 97 10.05 -3.54 14.08
N GLN A 98 8.79 -3.11 14.14
CA GLN A 98 7.67 -4.01 14.41
C GLN A 98 7.38 -4.90 13.18
N ILE A 99 7.69 -4.37 11.99
CA ILE A 99 7.68 -5.08 10.72
C ILE A 99 9.07 -4.96 10.11
N VAL A 100 9.69 -6.10 9.82
CA VAL A 100 10.99 -6.20 9.16
C VAL A 100 10.81 -7.04 7.89
N PRO A 101 10.65 -6.39 6.73
CA PRO A 101 10.49 -7.09 5.46
C PRO A 101 11.76 -7.82 5.04
N PRO A 102 11.65 -8.92 4.25
CA PRO A 102 12.81 -9.60 3.69
C PRO A 102 13.54 -8.71 2.66
N LYS A 103 14.81 -9.04 2.39
CA LYS A 103 15.67 -8.21 1.53
C LYS A 103 15.20 -8.06 0.08
N GLY A 104 14.47 -9.04 -0.44
CA GLY A 104 13.97 -9.02 -1.82
C GLY A 104 12.66 -8.24 -2.00
N VAL A 105 12.15 -7.61 -0.94
CA VAL A 105 10.89 -6.85 -0.97
C VAL A 105 11.19 -5.36 -0.86
N ASP A 106 10.66 -4.58 -1.82
CA ASP A 106 10.75 -3.13 -1.79
C ASP A 106 9.81 -2.56 -0.72
N VAL A 107 10.27 -1.51 -0.03
CA VAL A 107 9.46 -0.85 1.01
C VAL A 107 9.36 0.63 0.71
N PHE A 108 8.13 1.15 0.64
CA PHE A 108 7.90 2.57 0.42
C PHE A 108 6.72 3.11 1.20
N MET A 109 6.60 4.42 1.25
CA MET A 109 5.50 5.11 1.92
C MET A 109 4.82 6.08 0.96
N ALA A 110 3.48 6.02 0.90
CA ALA A 110 2.63 7.01 0.25
C ALA A 110 1.71 7.61 1.32
N ALA A 111 2.09 8.79 1.81
CA ALA A 111 1.44 9.46 2.94
C ALA A 111 0.87 10.81 2.53
N PRO A 112 -0.36 10.88 2.00
CA PRO A 112 -1.02 12.14 1.69
C PRO A 112 -1.21 13.01 2.93
N LYS A 113 -1.08 14.33 2.76
CA LYS A 113 -1.27 15.31 3.84
C LYS A 113 -2.72 15.77 3.93
N GLY A 114 -3.63 14.83 4.17
CA GLY A 114 -5.05 15.14 4.33
C GLY A 114 -5.88 13.93 4.71
N PRO A 115 -7.08 14.14 5.26
CA PRO A 115 -8.03 13.05 5.50
C PRO A 115 -8.40 12.37 4.17
N GLY A 116 -8.76 11.10 4.22
CA GLY A 116 -9.02 10.30 3.02
C GLY A 116 -10.07 10.89 2.08
N HIS A 117 -11.14 11.48 2.62
CA HIS A 117 -12.16 12.13 1.79
C HIS A 117 -11.60 13.34 1.02
N THR A 118 -10.69 14.11 1.61
CA THR A 118 -10.01 15.22 0.93
C THR A 118 -9.04 14.70 -0.13
N VAL A 119 -8.28 13.65 0.17
CA VAL A 119 -7.40 12.99 -0.80
C VAL A 119 -8.20 12.53 -2.01
N ARG A 120 -9.39 11.95 -1.79
CA ARG A 120 -10.27 11.52 -2.87
C ARG A 120 -10.86 12.69 -3.67
N SER A 121 -11.43 13.69 -2.98
CA SER A 121 -12.09 14.82 -3.65
C SER A 121 -11.12 15.74 -4.41
N THR A 122 -9.86 15.76 -4.02
CA THR A 122 -8.84 16.53 -4.74
C THR A 122 -8.36 15.80 -6.02
N TYR A 123 -8.49 14.47 -6.04
CA TYR A 123 -8.12 13.65 -7.20
C TYR A 123 -9.16 13.71 -8.32
N VAL A 124 -10.47 13.74 -8.01
CA VAL A 124 -11.60 13.86 -8.96
C VAL A 124 -11.96 15.33 -9.18
#